data_e3d778e2476570aa2ac5447f9e46cc56
#
_entry.id   e3d778e2476570aa2ac5447f9e46cc56
#
_cell.length_a   1.000
_cell.length_b   1.000
_cell.length_c   1.000
_cell.angle_alpha   90.00
_cell.angle_beta   90.00
_cell.angle_gamma   90.00
#
_symmetry.space_group_name_H-M   'P 1'
#
loop_
_entity.id
_entity.type
_entity.pdbx_description
1 polymer ?
#
loop_
_entity_poly.entity_id
_entity_poly.type
_entity_poly.pdbx_seq_one_letter_code
_entity_poly.pdbx_strand_id
1 'polypeptide(L)'
;MLNRRGMLTALVTAALGAKAGMLHSAPAAASGAPRRLPWRNWSGSQQCLPAARVAPASVAELQELVAGASGVVRAVGAGHSFTPLVPTDGTIVSLSRLSGVVNHDPQSLQATLWAGSRLGDIGAPLEAAGQALVNMPDIDEQTLAGCLATATHGT
;
A
#
# COMPACT_ATOMS: atom_id res chain seq x y z
N MET A 1 -43.45 -49.50 7.69
CA MET A 1 -43.36 -50.71 8.54
C MET A 1 -42.28 -50.56 9.56
N LEU A 2 -42.67 -50.69 10.85
CA LEU A 2 -41.91 -50.92 12.09
C LEU A 2 -40.67 -50.05 12.35
N ASN A 3 -40.75 -49.08 13.28
CA ASN A 3 -40.97 -49.14 14.74
C ASN A 3 -39.91 -49.99 15.47
N ARG A 4 -39.10 -49.38 16.32
CA ARG A 4 -39.00 -49.69 17.75
C ARG A 4 -38.05 -48.82 18.52
N ARG A 5 -38.62 -48.22 19.53
CA ARG A 5 -38.04 -47.60 20.71
C ARG A 5 -37.11 -48.60 21.44
N GLY A 6 -36.04 -48.11 22.03
CA GLY A 6 -35.23 -48.78 23.02
C GLY A 6 -34.59 -47.77 23.96
N MET A 7 -35.31 -47.52 25.03
CA MET A 7 -34.87 -46.79 26.22
C MET A 7 -33.87 -47.67 26.98
N LEU A 8 -32.69 -47.15 27.33
CA LEU A 8 -31.88 -47.74 28.39
C LEU A 8 -31.24 -46.64 29.22
N THR A 9 -31.75 -46.54 30.41
CA THR A 9 -31.30 -45.74 31.53
C THR A 9 -30.03 -46.38 32.10
N ALA A 10 -28.96 -45.64 32.30
CA ALA A 10 -27.82 -46.12 33.10
C ALA A 10 -27.23 -44.97 33.90
N LEU A 11 -27.16 -45.23 35.15
CA LEU A 11 -26.79 -44.51 36.36
C LEU A 11 -25.60 -43.55 36.23
N VAL A 12 -25.80 -42.41 36.85
CA VAL A 12 -24.81 -41.42 37.22
C VAL A 12 -23.98 -41.93 38.40
N THR A 13 -22.66 -42.00 38.21
CA THR A 13 -21.71 -42.04 39.33
C THR A 13 -20.91 -40.77 39.34
N ALA A 14 -21.17 -39.90 40.31
CA ALA A 14 -20.42 -38.67 40.52
C ALA A 14 -19.06 -39.00 41.13
N ALA A 15 -17.99 -38.74 40.35
CA ALA A 15 -16.64 -38.66 40.87
C ALA A 15 -16.24 -37.19 40.94
N LEU A 16 -16.19 -36.62 42.15
CA LEU A 16 -15.56 -35.32 42.39
C LEU A 16 -14.04 -35.47 42.15
N GLY A 17 -13.60 -35.05 40.94
CA GLY A 17 -12.21 -34.83 40.62
C GLY A 17 -11.93 -33.32 40.66
N ALA A 18 -11.25 -32.85 41.68
CA ALA A 18 -10.70 -31.49 41.72
C ALA A 18 -9.69 -31.33 40.59
N LYS A 19 -10.08 -30.72 39.52
CA LYS A 19 -9.16 -30.25 38.48
C LYS A 19 -8.54 -28.93 38.94
N ALA A 20 -7.25 -29.00 39.34
CA ALA A 20 -6.41 -27.83 39.46
C ALA A 20 -6.41 -27.11 38.12
N GLY A 21 -7.02 -25.95 38.09
CA GLY A 21 -7.02 -25.06 36.91
C GLY A 21 -5.60 -24.60 36.64
N MET A 22 -4.96 -25.15 35.60
CA MET A 22 -3.81 -24.49 34.99
C MET A 22 -4.30 -23.20 34.40
N LEU A 23 -4.02 -22.07 35.05
CA LEU A 23 -4.08 -20.74 34.49
C LEU A 23 -3.09 -20.73 33.35
N HIS A 24 -3.58 -20.95 32.14
CA HIS A 24 -2.84 -20.59 30.93
C HIS A 24 -2.73 -19.09 30.91
N SER A 25 -1.59 -18.55 31.34
CA SER A 25 -1.23 -17.17 31.07
C SER A 25 -1.20 -17.02 29.54
N ALA A 26 -2.16 -16.29 28.98
CA ALA A 26 -2.08 -15.87 27.60
C ALA A 26 -0.75 -15.13 27.43
N PRO A 27 0.03 -15.41 26.36
CA PRO A 27 1.25 -14.65 26.12
C PRO A 27 0.86 -13.19 26.03
N ALA A 28 1.47 -12.35 26.87
CA ALA A 28 1.33 -10.91 26.81
C ALA A 28 1.65 -10.50 25.38
N ALA A 29 0.68 -9.89 24.70
CA ALA A 29 0.91 -9.29 23.39
C ALA A 29 2.10 -8.33 23.55
N ALA A 30 3.19 -8.63 22.87
CA ALA A 30 4.36 -7.78 22.86
C ALA A 30 3.95 -6.40 22.32
N SER A 31 3.75 -5.44 23.20
CA SER A 31 3.53 -4.04 22.87
C SER A 31 4.86 -3.41 22.42
N GLY A 32 5.46 -3.96 21.39
CA GLY A 32 6.59 -3.36 20.71
C GLY A 32 6.09 -2.13 19.95
N ALA A 33 6.72 -0.98 20.14
CA ALA A 33 6.49 0.18 19.29
C ALA A 33 6.55 -0.24 17.81
N PRO A 34 5.67 0.28 16.93
CA PRO A 34 5.64 -0.12 15.53
C PRO A 34 7.03 0.02 14.91
N ARG A 35 7.51 -1.06 14.28
CA ARG A 35 8.85 -1.10 13.70
C ARG A 35 8.93 -0.10 12.56
N ARG A 36 9.71 0.95 12.72
CA ARG A 36 9.98 1.92 11.67
C ARG A 36 10.74 1.25 10.52
N LEU A 37 10.31 1.48 9.28
CA LEU A 37 10.96 0.93 8.08
C LEU A 37 11.79 2.04 7.42
N PRO A 38 13.09 1.85 7.24
CA PRO A 38 13.93 2.84 6.58
C PRO A 38 13.49 3.01 5.12
N TRP A 39 13.67 4.22 4.60
CA TRP A 39 13.53 4.54 3.19
C TRP A 39 14.87 4.98 2.63
N ARG A 40 15.12 4.63 1.38
CA ARG A 40 16.25 5.11 0.60
C ARG A 40 15.83 5.30 -0.86
N ASN A 41 16.43 6.27 -1.55
CA ASN A 41 16.18 6.47 -2.97
C ASN A 41 16.86 5.37 -3.81
N TRP A 42 16.59 5.37 -5.13
CA TRP A 42 17.13 4.39 -6.07
C TRP A 42 18.66 4.29 -6.01
N SER A 43 19.37 5.40 -6.03
CA SER A 43 20.85 5.43 -5.99
C SER A 43 21.44 5.14 -4.61
N GLY A 44 20.62 5.16 -3.55
CA GLY A 44 21.09 5.04 -2.16
C GLY A 44 21.74 6.29 -1.60
N SER A 45 21.82 7.38 -2.35
CA SER A 45 22.42 8.65 -1.91
C SER A 45 21.57 9.39 -0.89
N GLN A 46 20.27 9.11 -0.84
CA GLN A 46 19.31 9.70 0.09
C GLN A 46 18.65 8.60 0.92
N GLN A 47 18.56 8.81 2.22
CA GLN A 47 17.91 7.86 3.13
C GLN A 47 17.31 8.56 4.35
N CYS A 48 16.31 7.95 4.96
CA CYS A 48 15.73 8.41 6.23
C CYS A 48 15.03 7.26 6.96
N LEU A 49 14.64 7.53 8.22
CA LEU A 49 13.85 6.62 9.03
C LEU A 49 12.51 7.30 9.39
N PRO A 50 11.53 7.32 8.49
CA PRO A 50 10.26 7.99 8.72
C PRO A 50 9.46 7.34 9.85
N ALA A 51 8.55 8.11 10.47
CA ALA A 51 7.61 7.59 11.45
C ALA A 51 6.69 6.53 10.82
N ALA A 52 6.25 6.77 9.58
CA ALA A 52 5.41 5.83 8.83
C ALA A 52 5.75 5.81 7.34
N ARG A 53 5.50 4.65 6.70
CA ARG A 53 5.48 4.47 5.24
C ARG A 53 4.16 3.85 4.88
N VAL A 54 3.38 4.53 4.05
CA VAL A 54 1.99 4.16 3.72
C VAL A 54 1.75 4.19 2.22
N ALA A 55 0.81 3.36 1.76
CA ALA A 55 0.38 3.32 0.37
C ALA A 55 -1.15 3.18 0.34
N PRO A 56 -1.89 4.30 0.31
CA PRO A 56 -3.34 4.30 0.27
C PRO A 56 -3.85 3.66 -1.02
N ALA A 57 -4.95 2.90 -0.92
CA ALA A 57 -5.56 2.21 -2.04
C ALA A 57 -6.70 3.00 -2.69
N SER A 58 -7.12 4.09 -2.07
CA SER A 58 -8.19 4.96 -2.58
C SER A 58 -7.89 6.43 -2.29
N VAL A 59 -8.58 7.30 -3.02
CA VAL A 59 -8.52 8.76 -2.76
C VAL A 59 -9.05 9.07 -1.37
N ALA A 60 -10.09 8.37 -0.91
CA ALA A 60 -10.65 8.57 0.43
C ALA A 60 -9.61 8.26 1.53
N GLU A 61 -8.92 7.12 1.43
CA GLU A 61 -7.83 6.78 2.36
C GLU A 61 -6.70 7.81 2.33
N LEU A 62 -6.34 8.33 1.14
CA LEU A 62 -5.34 9.37 1.00
C LEU A 62 -5.78 10.68 1.67
N GLN A 63 -7.04 11.07 1.49
CA GLN A 63 -7.61 12.27 2.12
C GLN A 63 -7.62 12.16 3.65
N GLU A 64 -8.06 11.02 4.19
CA GLU A 64 -8.05 10.75 5.63
C GLU A 64 -6.63 10.79 6.19
N LEU A 65 -5.69 10.18 5.50
CA LEU A 65 -4.28 10.18 5.89
C LEU A 65 -3.70 11.59 5.96
N VAL A 66 -3.96 12.41 4.93
CA VAL A 66 -3.45 13.79 4.87
C VAL A 66 -4.13 14.67 5.92
N ALA A 67 -5.45 14.54 6.09
CA ALA A 67 -6.22 15.30 7.07
C ALA A 67 -5.83 14.94 8.53
N GLY A 68 -5.53 13.66 8.78
CA GLY A 68 -5.14 13.16 10.10
C GLY A 68 -3.64 13.32 10.42
N ALA A 69 -2.82 13.79 9.49
CA ALA A 69 -1.39 13.90 9.69
C ALA A 69 -1.04 15.03 10.67
N SER A 70 -0.32 14.69 11.73
CA SER A 70 0.17 15.67 12.73
C SER A 70 1.57 16.22 12.42
N GLY A 71 2.20 15.76 11.34
CA GLY A 71 3.57 16.11 10.97
C GLY A 71 3.77 16.20 9.46
N VAL A 72 5.02 16.21 9.05
CA VAL A 72 5.40 16.32 7.64
C VAL A 72 4.95 15.07 6.88
N VAL A 73 4.24 15.27 5.77
CA VAL A 73 3.90 14.23 4.80
C VAL A 73 4.69 14.48 3.51
N ARG A 74 5.41 13.45 3.04
CA ARG A 74 6.18 13.51 1.80
C ARG A 74 5.70 12.43 0.85
N ALA A 75 5.31 12.82 -0.36
CA ALA A 75 5.01 11.87 -1.43
C ALA A 75 6.31 11.32 -2.02
N VAL A 76 6.29 10.04 -2.41
CA VAL A 76 7.39 9.39 -3.12
C VAL A 76 6.85 8.61 -4.32
N GLY A 77 7.53 8.75 -5.45
CA GLY A 77 7.38 7.90 -6.63
C GLY A 77 8.38 6.74 -6.62
N ALA A 78 9.08 6.54 -7.72
CA ALA A 78 10.12 5.50 -7.87
C ALA A 78 11.43 5.85 -7.14
N GLY A 79 11.60 7.08 -6.65
CA GLY A 79 12.77 7.49 -5.88
C GLY A 79 14.02 7.74 -6.72
N HIS A 80 13.87 8.12 -7.99
CA HIS A 80 15.02 8.39 -8.89
C HIS A 80 15.67 9.76 -8.68
N SER A 81 15.02 10.70 -8.00
CA SER A 81 15.60 12.01 -7.72
C SER A 81 16.82 11.91 -6.79
N PHE A 82 17.86 12.64 -7.11
CA PHE A 82 19.05 12.81 -6.27
C PHE A 82 18.87 13.92 -5.23
N THR A 83 17.91 14.82 -5.46
CA THR A 83 17.60 15.91 -4.52
C THR A 83 16.90 15.36 -3.28
N PRO A 84 17.22 15.85 -2.06
CA PRO A 84 16.65 15.35 -0.81
C PRO A 84 15.22 15.88 -0.54
N LEU A 85 14.30 15.67 -1.48
CA LEU A 85 12.90 16.11 -1.37
C LEU A 85 12.04 15.17 -0.52
N VAL A 86 12.37 13.87 -0.51
CA VAL A 86 11.58 12.83 0.18
C VAL A 86 12.02 12.59 1.62
N PRO A 87 13.33 12.64 1.98
CA PRO A 87 13.76 12.35 3.35
C PRO A 87 12.97 13.14 4.38
N THR A 88 12.43 12.44 5.37
CA THR A 88 11.62 13.00 6.47
C THR A 88 11.63 12.04 7.65
N ASP A 89 11.41 12.56 8.85
CA ASP A 89 11.09 11.80 10.07
C ASP A 89 9.58 11.57 10.23
N GLY A 90 8.76 12.27 9.42
CA GLY A 90 7.30 12.17 9.37
C GLY A 90 6.79 10.96 8.56
N THR A 91 5.80 11.18 7.72
CA THR A 91 5.17 10.12 6.92
C THR A 91 5.58 10.19 5.45
N ILE A 92 6.02 9.06 4.90
CA ILE A 92 6.22 8.88 3.46
C ILE A 92 4.98 8.20 2.88
N VAL A 93 4.41 8.79 1.83
CA VAL A 93 3.23 8.28 1.10
C VAL A 93 3.64 7.86 -0.29
N SER A 94 3.41 6.59 -0.63
CA SER A 94 3.52 6.08 -2.00
C SER A 94 2.13 5.98 -2.62
N LEU A 95 1.98 6.46 -3.85
CA LEU A 95 0.73 6.32 -4.62
C LEU A 95 0.73 5.08 -5.52
N SER A 96 1.61 4.11 -5.29
CA SER A 96 1.75 2.92 -6.14
C SER A 96 0.47 2.08 -6.28
N ARG A 97 -0.50 2.22 -5.36
CA ARG A 97 -1.80 1.55 -5.43
C ARG A 97 -2.86 2.38 -6.17
N LEU A 98 -2.55 3.62 -6.54
CA LEU A 98 -3.36 4.51 -7.37
C LEU A 98 -2.64 4.66 -8.72
N SER A 99 -2.73 3.61 -9.55
CA SER A 99 -2.01 3.47 -10.81
C SER A 99 -2.92 3.01 -11.95
N GLY A 100 -2.51 3.26 -13.19
CA GLY A 100 -3.22 2.88 -14.40
C GLY A 100 -3.93 4.05 -15.09
N VAL A 101 -4.57 3.75 -16.22
CA VAL A 101 -5.39 4.69 -16.99
C VAL A 101 -6.78 4.76 -16.37
N VAL A 102 -7.23 5.96 -16.02
CA VAL A 102 -8.58 6.21 -15.47
C VAL A 102 -9.60 6.29 -16.60
N ASN A 103 -9.30 7.11 -17.61
CA ASN A 103 -10.08 7.23 -18.84
C ASN A 103 -9.20 7.77 -19.98
N HIS A 104 -9.71 7.70 -21.19
CA HIS A 104 -9.10 8.31 -22.38
C HIS A 104 -10.19 8.84 -23.32
N ASP A 105 -9.83 9.88 -24.10
CA ASP A 105 -10.65 10.43 -25.15
C ASP A 105 -9.90 10.32 -26.48
N PRO A 106 -10.37 9.48 -27.42
CA PRO A 106 -9.70 9.28 -28.70
C PRO A 106 -9.83 10.48 -29.65
N GLN A 107 -10.78 11.39 -29.42
CA GLN A 107 -10.97 12.57 -30.29
C GLN A 107 -9.99 13.69 -29.92
N SER A 108 -9.86 13.98 -28.64
CA SER A 108 -8.92 14.99 -28.14
C SER A 108 -7.51 14.46 -27.93
N LEU A 109 -7.30 13.14 -28.06
CA LEU A 109 -6.05 12.42 -27.75
C LEU A 109 -5.56 12.68 -26.31
N GLN A 110 -6.50 12.83 -25.39
CA GLN A 110 -6.19 13.02 -23.98
C GLN A 110 -6.48 11.76 -23.16
N ALA A 111 -5.68 11.53 -22.15
CA ALA A 111 -5.92 10.48 -21.17
C ALA A 111 -5.74 11.01 -19.75
N THR A 112 -6.58 10.52 -18.83
CA THR A 112 -6.43 10.75 -17.41
C THR A 112 -5.77 9.51 -16.79
N LEU A 113 -4.70 9.71 -16.06
CA LEU A 113 -3.86 8.68 -15.48
C LEU A 113 -3.73 8.91 -13.97
N TRP A 114 -3.64 7.83 -13.21
CA TRP A 114 -3.29 7.94 -11.81
C TRP A 114 -1.85 8.41 -11.62
N ALA A 115 -1.63 9.25 -10.63
CA ALA A 115 -0.34 9.87 -10.32
C ALA A 115 0.76 8.85 -9.95
N GLY A 116 0.37 7.70 -9.38
CA GLY A 116 1.26 6.60 -8.99
C GLY A 116 1.63 5.65 -10.12
N SER A 117 1.11 5.85 -11.35
CA SER A 117 1.41 5.01 -12.51
C SER A 117 2.90 5.10 -12.87
N ARG A 118 3.53 3.98 -13.13
CA ARG A 118 4.86 3.96 -13.76
C ARG A 118 4.74 4.20 -15.26
N LEU A 119 5.71 4.84 -15.85
CA LEU A 119 5.71 5.11 -17.30
C LEU A 119 5.69 3.80 -18.11
N GLY A 120 6.45 2.78 -17.69
CA GLY A 120 6.46 1.47 -18.35
C GLY A 120 5.12 0.74 -18.31
N ASP A 121 4.30 0.99 -17.27
CA ASP A 121 3.01 0.30 -17.11
C ASP A 121 1.88 0.96 -17.92
N ILE A 122 2.04 2.20 -18.39
CA ILE A 122 0.98 2.93 -19.10
C ILE A 122 1.11 2.87 -20.61
N GLY A 123 2.25 2.43 -21.16
CA GLY A 123 2.47 2.37 -22.61
C GLY A 123 1.47 1.48 -23.33
N ALA A 124 1.37 0.21 -22.96
CA ALA A 124 0.46 -0.74 -23.60
C ALA A 124 -1.03 -0.37 -23.47
N PRO A 125 -1.55 0.09 -22.31
CA PRO A 125 -2.92 0.60 -22.22
C PRO A 125 -3.19 1.81 -23.11
N LEU A 126 -2.25 2.75 -23.26
CA LEU A 126 -2.41 3.89 -24.15
C LEU A 126 -2.37 3.47 -25.62
N GLU A 127 -1.46 2.56 -25.99
CA GLU A 127 -1.39 2.00 -27.34
C GLU A 127 -2.70 1.32 -27.73
N ALA A 128 -3.28 0.52 -26.83
CA ALA A 128 -4.58 -0.11 -27.04
C ALA A 128 -5.72 0.92 -27.25
N ALA A 129 -5.57 2.13 -26.72
CA ALA A 129 -6.47 3.27 -26.92
C ALA A 129 -6.12 4.12 -28.17
N GLY A 130 -5.11 3.74 -28.95
CA GLY A 130 -4.62 4.50 -30.09
C GLY A 130 -3.87 5.77 -29.70
N GLN A 131 -3.28 5.80 -28.52
CA GLN A 131 -2.61 6.97 -27.95
C GLN A 131 -1.18 6.64 -27.53
N ALA A 132 -0.35 7.66 -27.38
CA ALA A 132 0.99 7.58 -26.83
C ALA A 132 1.34 8.89 -26.11
N LEU A 133 2.33 8.85 -25.22
CA LEU A 133 2.90 10.06 -24.67
C LEU A 133 3.71 10.80 -25.75
N VAL A 134 3.58 12.12 -25.80
CA VAL A 134 4.30 12.96 -26.76
C VAL A 134 5.81 12.89 -26.56
N ASN A 135 6.24 12.73 -25.33
CA ASN A 135 7.65 12.63 -24.96
C ASN A 135 7.84 11.59 -23.87
N MET A 136 8.85 10.77 -23.99
CA MET A 136 9.23 9.74 -23.01
C MET A 136 10.70 9.92 -22.62
N PRO A 137 11.05 9.77 -21.34
CA PRO A 137 12.46 9.70 -20.92
C PRO A 137 13.12 8.38 -21.36
N ASP A 138 14.44 8.30 -21.25
CA ASP A 138 15.22 7.10 -21.58
C ASP A 138 14.88 5.88 -20.69
N ILE A 139 14.37 6.13 -19.48
CA ILE A 139 13.94 5.09 -18.56
C ILE A 139 12.45 5.26 -18.21
N ASP A 140 11.75 4.16 -18.11
CA ASP A 140 10.31 4.09 -17.84
C ASP A 140 9.96 3.67 -16.40
N GLU A 141 10.96 3.52 -15.54
CA GLU A 141 10.83 3.13 -14.13
C GLU A 141 10.17 4.21 -13.26
N GLN A 142 10.18 5.45 -13.72
CA GLN A 142 9.65 6.60 -12.97
C GLN A 142 8.13 6.58 -12.91
N THR A 143 7.58 7.16 -11.83
CA THR A 143 6.14 7.41 -11.77
C THR A 143 5.77 8.69 -12.50
N LEU A 144 4.57 8.75 -13.06
CA LEU A 144 4.05 9.91 -13.79
C LEU A 144 4.17 11.21 -12.99
N ALA A 145 3.69 11.21 -11.73
CA ALA A 145 3.82 12.40 -10.87
C ALA A 145 5.27 12.75 -10.56
N GLY A 146 6.13 11.75 -10.42
CA GLY A 146 7.57 11.96 -10.22
C GLY A 146 8.21 12.66 -11.43
N CYS A 147 7.89 12.23 -12.64
CA CYS A 147 8.37 12.86 -13.88
C CYS A 147 7.93 14.31 -13.99
N LEU A 148 6.64 14.58 -13.71
CA LEU A 148 6.12 15.95 -13.74
C LEU A 148 6.80 16.84 -12.69
N ALA A 149 7.01 16.32 -11.47
CA ALA A 149 7.62 17.08 -10.38
C ALA A 149 9.11 17.42 -10.61
N THR A 150 9.80 16.65 -11.44
CA THR A 150 11.23 16.82 -11.73
C THR A 150 11.52 17.26 -13.17
N ALA A 151 10.48 17.64 -13.93
CA ALA A 151 10.57 18.04 -15.33
C ALA A 151 11.34 17.02 -16.19
N THR A 152 11.09 15.72 -15.94
CA THR A 152 11.72 14.63 -16.69
C THR A 152 11.26 14.67 -18.14
N HIS A 153 12.20 14.53 -19.07
CA HIS A 153 11.94 14.54 -20.52
C HIS A 153 12.90 13.59 -21.24
N GLY A 154 12.58 13.25 -22.46
CA GLY A 154 13.48 12.62 -23.42
C GLY A 154 14.18 13.66 -24.30
N THR A 155 14.96 13.21 -25.23
CA THR A 155 15.66 14.02 -26.26
C THR A 155 14.82 14.13 -27.52
#